data_dbf38ca2b0b3686f8a1fbb766278c6cf
#
_entry.id   dbf38ca2b0b3686f8a1fbb766278c6cf
#
_cell.length_a   1.000
_cell.length_b   1.000
_cell.length_c   1.000
_cell.angle_alpha   90.00
_cell.angle_beta   90.00
_cell.angle_gamma   90.00
#
_symmetry.space_group_name_H-M   'P 1'
#
loop_
_entity.id
_entity.type
_entity.pdbx_description
1 polymer ?
#
loop_
_entity_poly.entity_id
_entity_poly.type
_entity_poly.pdbx_seq_one_letter_code
_entity_poly.pdbx_strand_id
1 'polypeptide(L)'
;MKYKHIILAFFLTAFLQSAFSQDMMDLLEEEAPAKEFVKNAFKSTRVINSHSLEFIGKGVLDVRILHRFGAINGGAYEAFGIDQARVRLGLDYGISPRFMIGIGRSSYKKEADAFMKYRLLWQSTGKKSIPFSMILVSGITNSFLKWEYPDRKNYYTSRLGYYNELIIGRKFSESFSIQISPTHVHRNTVKTSTEKHDILAIGTGARIKLTRRLAITIDYIYQLPNQQLLNVQQPLAIGFDIETGGHVFQLHFTNALGMNERILITETDGKWNKGDVHFGFNISRVFSLSTNKNK
;
A
#
# COMPACT_ATOMS: atom_id res chain seq x y z
N MET A 1 17.93 -19.03 21.92
CA MET A 1 18.40 -17.82 21.22
C MET A 1 19.32 -18.07 20.01
N LYS A 2 19.72 -19.29 19.68
CA LYS A 2 20.70 -19.58 18.59
C LYS A 2 20.13 -19.71 17.18
N TYR A 3 18.80 -19.81 17.00
CA TYR A 3 18.19 -20.06 15.67
C TYR A 3 17.76 -18.79 14.90
N LYS A 4 17.67 -17.64 15.56
CA LYS A 4 17.27 -16.38 14.91
C LYS A 4 18.31 -15.82 13.93
N HIS A 5 19.59 -16.10 14.15
CA HIS A 5 20.68 -15.64 13.27
C HIS A 5 20.85 -16.53 12.03
N ILE A 6 20.43 -17.80 12.11
CA ILE A 6 20.54 -18.76 11.00
C ILE A 6 19.52 -18.45 9.91
N ILE A 7 18.31 -18.05 10.28
CA ILE A 7 17.23 -17.69 9.31
C ILE A 7 17.58 -16.39 8.56
N LEU A 8 18.17 -15.41 9.27
CA LEU A 8 18.61 -14.16 8.65
C LEU A 8 19.79 -14.38 7.68
N ALA A 9 20.72 -15.27 8.03
CA ALA A 9 21.85 -15.63 7.17
C ALA A 9 21.39 -16.41 5.93
N PHE A 10 20.38 -17.29 6.05
CA PHE A 10 19.85 -18.04 4.91
C PHE A 10 19.11 -17.14 3.89
N PHE A 11 18.40 -16.12 4.37
CA PHE A 11 17.80 -15.12 3.48
C PHE A 11 18.85 -14.24 2.80
N LEU A 12 19.94 -13.89 3.47
CA LEU A 12 21.02 -13.08 2.87
C LEU A 12 21.79 -13.86 1.80
N THR A 13 22.05 -15.18 2.01
CA THR A 13 22.78 -16.01 1.04
C THR A 13 21.98 -16.36 -0.20
N ALA A 14 20.65 -16.48 -0.11
CA ALA A 14 19.78 -16.70 -1.27
C ALA A 14 19.77 -15.51 -2.26
N PHE A 15 20.11 -14.30 -1.79
CA PHE A 15 20.22 -13.11 -2.65
C PHE A 15 21.56 -12.98 -3.38
N LEU A 16 22.62 -13.68 -2.91
CA LEU A 16 23.97 -13.53 -3.45
C LEU A 16 24.32 -14.52 -4.57
N GLN A 17 23.55 -15.58 -4.76
CA GLN A 17 23.89 -16.61 -5.76
C GLN A 17 23.57 -16.24 -7.22
N SER A 18 22.91 -15.12 -7.48
CA SER A 18 22.61 -14.68 -8.85
C SER A 18 23.71 -13.84 -9.52
N ALA A 19 24.81 -13.55 -8.82
CA ALA A 19 25.82 -12.60 -9.26
C ALA A 19 27.02 -13.22 -10.03
N PHE A 20 27.20 -14.54 -9.99
CA PHE A 20 28.42 -15.16 -10.49
C PHE A 20 28.32 -15.95 -11.79
N SER A 21 27.18 -15.89 -12.50
CA SER A 21 27.01 -16.65 -13.76
C SER A 21 27.16 -15.80 -15.04
N GLN A 22 27.76 -14.62 -14.98
CA GLN A 22 27.80 -13.72 -16.15
C GLN A 22 29.08 -13.81 -17.00
N ASP A 23 30.10 -14.55 -16.61
CA ASP A 23 31.44 -14.42 -17.23
C ASP A 23 31.71 -15.36 -18.43
N MET A 24 30.76 -16.23 -18.82
CA MET A 24 30.95 -17.15 -19.94
C MET A 24 30.05 -16.90 -21.16
N MET A 25 29.14 -15.95 -21.10
CA MET A 25 28.26 -15.60 -22.24
C MET A 25 28.71 -14.36 -23.02
N ASP A 26 29.77 -13.68 -22.63
CA ASP A 26 30.32 -12.49 -23.33
C ASP A 26 31.08 -12.85 -24.63
N LEU A 27 31.24 -14.13 -24.94
CA LEU A 27 31.96 -14.58 -26.14
C LEU A 27 31.04 -14.89 -27.36
N LEU A 28 29.73 -14.82 -27.17
CA LEU A 28 28.77 -14.79 -28.27
C LEU A 28 28.23 -13.36 -28.34
N GLU A 29 28.63 -12.61 -29.36
CA GLU A 29 28.03 -11.32 -29.71
C GLU A 29 26.57 -11.51 -30.20
N GLU A 30 25.71 -12.06 -29.36
CA GLU A 30 24.29 -11.82 -29.47
C GLU A 30 24.03 -10.46 -28.84
N GLU A 31 23.56 -9.50 -29.62
CA GLU A 31 23.12 -8.19 -29.10
C GLU A 31 22.24 -8.42 -27.87
N ALA A 32 22.78 -8.11 -26.69
CA ALA A 32 22.03 -8.26 -25.45
C ALA A 32 20.70 -7.52 -25.61
N PRO A 33 19.56 -8.17 -25.29
CA PRO A 33 18.24 -7.62 -25.55
C PRO A 33 18.11 -6.21 -24.93
N ALA A 34 17.44 -5.31 -25.63
CA ALA A 34 17.24 -3.95 -25.20
C ALA A 34 16.66 -3.92 -23.78
N LYS A 35 17.02 -2.89 -23.01
CA LYS A 35 16.52 -2.72 -21.65
C LYS A 35 15.01 -2.54 -21.65
N GLU A 36 14.27 -3.45 -20.99
CA GLU A 36 12.83 -3.36 -20.81
C GLU A 36 12.45 -3.18 -19.34
N PHE A 37 11.53 -2.23 -19.08
CA PHE A 37 11.02 -2.01 -17.72
C PHE A 37 9.88 -2.97 -17.40
N VAL A 38 9.99 -3.62 -16.25
CA VAL A 38 8.95 -4.53 -15.75
C VAL A 38 7.72 -3.73 -15.33
N LYS A 39 6.54 -4.20 -15.75
CA LYS A 39 5.23 -3.60 -15.49
C LYS A 39 4.30 -4.63 -14.86
N ASN A 40 3.20 -4.14 -14.28
CA ASN A 40 2.13 -5.00 -13.75
C ASN A 40 2.60 -5.99 -12.67
N ALA A 41 3.47 -5.54 -11.76
CA ALA A 41 3.77 -6.30 -10.54
C ALA A 41 2.50 -6.44 -9.68
N PHE A 42 1.74 -5.34 -9.54
CA PHE A 42 0.38 -5.31 -9.02
C PHE A 42 -0.58 -4.77 -10.10
N LYS A 43 -1.88 -4.77 -9.84
CA LYS A 43 -2.87 -4.26 -10.81
C LYS A 43 -3.36 -2.86 -10.48
N SER A 44 -3.13 -2.41 -9.27
CA SER A 44 -3.55 -1.11 -8.76
C SER A 44 -2.36 -0.40 -8.11
N THR A 45 -2.44 0.93 -7.96
CA THR A 45 -1.48 1.74 -7.19
C THR A 45 -1.50 1.43 -5.70
N ARG A 46 -2.44 0.58 -5.26
CA ARG A 46 -2.54 0.01 -3.91
C ARG A 46 -2.48 -1.51 -3.97
N VAL A 47 -1.90 -2.15 -2.94
CA VAL A 47 -1.99 -3.61 -2.74
C VAL A 47 -3.44 -3.96 -2.42
N ILE A 48 -3.92 -3.59 -1.26
CA ILE A 48 -5.33 -3.49 -0.85
C ILE A 48 -5.50 -2.15 -0.13
N ASN A 49 -4.81 -1.96 0.98
CA ASN A 49 -4.81 -0.75 1.80
C ASN A 49 -3.57 0.10 1.54
N SER A 50 -2.36 -0.52 1.59
CA SER A 50 -1.06 0.12 1.44
C SER A 50 -0.70 0.40 -0.02
N HIS A 51 0.26 1.32 -0.24
CA HIS A 51 0.77 1.60 -1.58
C HIS A 51 1.46 0.38 -2.21
N SER A 52 1.31 0.20 -3.52
CA SER A 52 1.97 -0.86 -4.30
C SER A 52 3.16 -0.31 -5.12
N LEU A 53 3.84 -1.19 -5.87
CA LEU A 53 4.89 -0.80 -6.82
C LEU A 53 4.37 -0.06 -8.06
N GLU A 54 3.04 -0.03 -8.30
CA GLU A 54 2.48 0.51 -9.54
C GLU A 54 2.30 2.02 -9.52
N PHE A 55 2.33 2.59 -10.71
CA PHE A 55 2.13 4.01 -11.01
C PHE A 55 1.07 4.19 -12.07
N ILE A 56 0.43 5.35 -12.04
CA ILE A 56 -0.47 5.79 -13.10
C ILE A 56 0.38 6.42 -14.22
N GLY A 57 -0.04 6.21 -15.45
CA GLY A 57 0.63 6.78 -16.62
C GLY A 57 0.62 8.32 -16.60
N LYS A 58 1.56 8.94 -17.29
CA LYS A 58 1.63 10.41 -17.44
C LYS A 58 0.33 10.95 -18.05
N GLY A 59 -0.23 11.99 -17.43
CA GLY A 59 -1.47 12.64 -17.89
C GLY A 59 -2.73 11.81 -17.65
N VAL A 60 -2.66 10.78 -16.82
CA VAL A 60 -3.80 9.93 -16.45
C VAL A 60 -4.24 10.26 -15.03
N LEU A 61 -5.56 10.40 -14.87
CA LEU A 61 -6.23 10.54 -13.58
C LEU A 61 -6.89 9.21 -13.23
N ASP A 62 -6.66 8.70 -12.03
CA ASP A 62 -7.38 7.56 -11.45
C ASP A 62 -8.36 8.04 -10.38
N VAL A 63 -9.64 7.79 -10.59
CA VAL A 63 -10.69 8.03 -9.61
C VAL A 63 -10.91 6.75 -8.82
N ARG A 64 -10.75 6.83 -7.50
CA ARG A 64 -10.77 5.66 -6.62
C ARG A 64 -11.86 5.78 -5.57
N ILE A 65 -12.57 4.68 -5.39
CA ILE A 65 -13.55 4.49 -4.31
C ILE A 65 -13.08 3.31 -3.49
N LEU A 66 -12.73 3.57 -2.24
CA LEU A 66 -12.44 2.53 -1.26
C LEU A 66 -13.61 2.45 -0.29
N HIS A 67 -14.13 1.26 -0.09
CA HIS A 67 -15.29 1.03 0.76
C HIS A 67 -15.00 -0.06 1.79
N ARG A 68 -15.43 0.16 3.03
CA ARG A 68 -15.37 -0.81 4.13
C ARG A 68 -16.73 -0.87 4.79
N PHE A 69 -17.25 -2.07 4.96
CA PHE A 69 -18.45 -2.35 5.75
C PHE A 69 -18.12 -2.42 7.24
N GLY A 70 -19.11 -2.54 8.09
CA GLY A 70 -18.96 -2.87 9.50
C GLY A 70 -18.30 -4.22 9.73
N ALA A 71 -18.11 -4.61 10.99
CA ALA A 71 -17.54 -5.89 11.32
C ALA A 71 -18.54 -7.04 11.10
N ILE A 72 -18.07 -8.16 10.55
CA ILE A 72 -18.92 -9.32 10.26
C ILE A 72 -19.44 -10.02 11.52
N ASN A 73 -18.77 -9.86 12.66
CA ASN A 73 -19.16 -10.44 13.94
C ASN A 73 -20.38 -9.77 14.59
N GLY A 74 -20.89 -8.66 14.03
CA GLY A 74 -22.21 -8.11 14.38
C GLY A 74 -23.39 -9.05 14.04
N GLY A 75 -23.10 -10.09 13.24
CA GLY A 75 -24.04 -11.15 12.91
C GLY A 75 -25.23 -10.68 12.08
N ALA A 76 -26.29 -11.47 12.09
CA ALA A 76 -27.47 -11.20 11.27
C ALA A 76 -28.21 -9.91 11.66
N TYR A 77 -28.11 -9.46 12.91
CA TYR A 77 -28.74 -8.22 13.37
C TYR A 77 -28.17 -6.98 12.67
N GLU A 78 -26.87 -6.95 12.39
CA GLU A 78 -26.20 -5.86 11.65
C GLU A 78 -25.99 -6.25 10.17
N ALA A 79 -26.74 -7.21 9.65
CA ALA A 79 -26.57 -7.76 8.31
C ALA A 79 -25.10 -8.08 8.00
N PHE A 80 -24.38 -8.70 8.97
CA PHE A 80 -22.94 -9.02 8.89
C PHE A 80 -22.07 -7.79 8.55
N GLY A 81 -22.44 -6.63 9.08
CA GLY A 81 -21.74 -5.37 8.92
C GLY A 81 -22.20 -4.50 7.74
N ILE A 82 -23.13 -4.96 6.90
CA ILE A 82 -23.61 -4.21 5.72
C ILE A 82 -24.30 -2.90 6.13
N ASP A 83 -24.93 -2.83 7.31
CA ASP A 83 -25.62 -1.63 7.81
C ASP A 83 -24.68 -0.45 8.08
N GLN A 84 -23.37 -0.69 8.14
CA GLN A 84 -22.36 0.34 8.36
C GLN A 84 -21.44 0.47 7.15
N ALA A 85 -21.17 1.70 6.72
CA ALA A 85 -20.33 1.98 5.59
C ALA A 85 -19.28 3.07 5.91
N ARG A 86 -18.05 2.82 5.50
CA ARG A 86 -16.96 3.81 5.50
C ARG A 86 -16.41 3.90 4.09
N VAL A 87 -16.32 5.12 3.57
CA VAL A 87 -15.89 5.36 2.19
C VAL A 87 -14.73 6.33 2.18
N ARG A 88 -13.72 6.07 1.33
CA ARG A 88 -12.72 7.05 0.94
C ARG A 88 -12.79 7.27 -0.57
N LEU A 89 -12.99 8.53 -0.95
CA LEU A 89 -12.85 8.98 -2.33
C LEU A 89 -11.41 9.47 -2.54
N GLY A 90 -10.77 9.03 -3.59
CA GLY A 90 -9.40 9.40 -3.94
C GLY A 90 -9.27 9.82 -5.41
N LEU A 91 -8.35 10.73 -5.65
CA LEU A 91 -7.92 11.17 -6.97
C LEU A 91 -6.41 11.06 -7.02
N ASP A 92 -5.91 10.16 -7.87
CA ASP A 92 -4.48 9.94 -8.08
C ASP A 92 -4.13 10.42 -9.50
N TYR A 93 -3.05 11.19 -9.66
CA TYR A 93 -2.65 11.74 -10.95
C TYR A 93 -1.19 11.43 -11.28
N GLY A 94 -0.96 10.91 -12.48
CA GLY A 94 0.37 10.62 -13.00
C GLY A 94 0.99 11.84 -13.68
N ILE A 95 2.01 12.42 -13.05
CA ILE A 95 2.77 13.57 -13.60
C ILE A 95 3.82 13.07 -14.60
N SER A 96 4.46 11.96 -14.28
CA SER A 96 5.45 11.31 -15.14
C SER A 96 5.44 9.79 -14.89
N PRO A 97 6.18 8.97 -15.69
CA PRO A 97 6.30 7.54 -15.41
C PRO A 97 6.96 7.21 -14.06
N ARG A 98 7.59 8.20 -13.42
CA ARG A 98 8.30 8.06 -12.14
C ARG A 98 7.71 8.88 -11.00
N PHE A 99 6.72 9.74 -11.28
CA PHE A 99 6.17 10.64 -10.27
C PHE A 99 4.66 10.75 -10.39
N MET A 100 3.97 10.50 -9.28
CA MET A 100 2.54 10.70 -9.15
C MET A 100 2.20 11.34 -7.81
N ILE A 101 1.07 12.00 -7.77
CA ILE A 101 0.47 12.59 -6.57
C ILE A 101 -0.96 12.08 -6.41
N GLY A 102 -1.46 12.16 -5.20
CA GLY A 102 -2.86 11.83 -4.95
C GLY A 102 -3.41 12.57 -3.74
N ILE A 103 -4.72 12.70 -3.73
CA ILE A 103 -5.49 13.26 -2.62
C ILE A 103 -6.66 12.35 -2.31
N GLY A 104 -7.14 12.40 -1.08
CA GLY A 104 -8.31 11.62 -0.70
C GLY A 104 -9.07 12.19 0.48
N ARG A 105 -10.33 11.77 0.57
CA ARG A 105 -11.22 12.12 1.69
C ARG A 105 -11.96 10.88 2.16
N SER A 106 -11.78 10.55 3.44
CA SER A 106 -12.47 9.44 4.10
C SER A 106 -13.62 9.93 4.98
N SER A 107 -14.72 9.18 4.99
CA SER A 107 -15.78 9.34 5.98
C SER A 107 -15.34 8.87 7.36
N TYR A 108 -14.41 7.88 7.42
CA TYR A 108 -13.83 7.42 8.67
C TYR A 108 -12.97 8.53 9.27
N LYS A 109 -13.30 8.95 10.49
CA LYS A 109 -12.69 10.07 11.23
C LYS A 109 -12.67 11.40 10.46
N LYS A 110 -13.48 11.52 9.40
CA LYS A 110 -13.53 12.71 8.54
C LYS A 110 -12.14 13.17 8.11
N GLU A 111 -11.29 12.21 7.70
CA GLU A 111 -9.90 12.49 7.37
C GLU A 111 -9.70 12.77 5.89
N ALA A 112 -8.91 13.80 5.60
CA ALA A 112 -8.33 14.01 4.29
C ALA A 112 -6.85 13.66 4.30
N ASP A 113 -6.35 13.18 3.18
CA ASP A 113 -4.96 12.85 2.98
C ASP A 113 -4.48 13.34 1.61
N ALA A 114 -3.18 13.61 1.53
CA ALA A 114 -2.48 13.87 0.29
C ALA A 114 -1.14 13.13 0.32
N PHE A 115 -0.67 12.70 -0.84
CA PHE A 115 0.62 12.02 -0.95
C PHE A 115 1.33 12.34 -2.27
N MET A 116 2.63 12.16 -2.25
CA MET A 116 3.48 12.07 -3.43
C MET A 116 4.21 10.73 -3.44
N LYS A 117 4.42 10.20 -4.63
CA LYS A 117 5.06 8.90 -4.85
C LYS A 117 6.10 9.03 -5.96
N TYR A 118 7.33 8.64 -5.66
CA TYR A 118 8.47 8.77 -6.57
C TYR A 118 9.20 7.43 -6.73
N ARG A 119 9.44 7.04 -7.99
CA ARG A 119 10.15 5.81 -8.35
C ARG A 119 11.65 6.08 -8.44
N LEU A 120 12.38 5.61 -7.43
CA LEU A 120 13.85 5.70 -7.36
C LEU A 120 14.50 4.71 -8.33
N LEU A 121 14.12 3.43 -8.24
CA LEU A 121 14.58 2.35 -9.10
C LEU A 121 13.39 1.67 -9.76
N TRP A 122 13.57 1.24 -11.01
CA TRP A 122 12.56 0.49 -11.75
C TRP A 122 13.13 -0.83 -12.20
N GLN A 123 12.54 -1.93 -11.74
CA GLN A 123 12.91 -3.27 -12.17
C GLN A 123 12.94 -3.36 -13.70
N SER A 124 13.99 -3.94 -14.24
CA SER A 124 14.15 -4.07 -15.69
C SER A 124 14.87 -5.36 -16.02
N THR A 125 14.68 -5.82 -17.26
CA THR A 125 15.37 -6.95 -17.89
C THR A 125 16.28 -6.45 -19.02
N GLY A 126 17.08 -7.33 -19.62
CA GLY A 126 18.00 -6.99 -20.70
C GLY A 126 19.28 -6.29 -20.22
N LYS A 127 19.88 -5.50 -21.10
CA LYS A 127 21.16 -4.83 -20.85
C LYS A 127 21.09 -3.89 -19.64
N LYS A 128 22.01 -4.02 -18.67
CA LYS A 128 22.03 -3.28 -17.40
C LYS A 128 20.71 -3.44 -16.63
N SER A 129 20.27 -4.68 -16.44
CA SER A 129 19.06 -5.01 -15.70
C SER A 129 19.10 -4.51 -14.23
N ILE A 130 17.93 -4.15 -13.70
CA ILE A 130 17.74 -3.79 -12.30
C ILE A 130 16.81 -4.85 -11.70
N PRO A 131 17.23 -5.61 -10.66
CA PRO A 131 16.49 -6.78 -10.20
C PRO A 131 15.24 -6.48 -9.38
N PHE A 132 15.05 -5.25 -8.91
CA PHE A 132 13.91 -4.82 -8.08
C PHE A 132 13.49 -3.39 -8.38
N SER A 133 12.30 -3.01 -7.93
CA SER A 133 11.85 -1.62 -7.91
C SER A 133 11.98 -1.02 -6.52
N MET A 134 12.29 0.27 -6.43
CA MET A 134 12.36 1.04 -5.19
C MET A 134 11.56 2.33 -5.36
N ILE A 135 10.67 2.62 -4.42
CA ILE A 135 9.73 3.74 -4.51
C ILE A 135 9.67 4.44 -3.15
N LEU A 136 9.70 5.74 -3.16
CA LEU A 136 9.46 6.59 -2.00
C LEU A 136 8.04 7.13 -2.06
N VAL A 137 7.30 7.00 -0.96
CA VAL A 137 5.99 7.63 -0.75
C VAL A 137 6.10 8.55 0.46
N SER A 138 5.58 9.74 0.35
CA SER A 138 5.47 10.68 1.46
C SER A 138 4.08 11.28 1.46
N GLY A 139 3.43 11.32 2.61
CA GLY A 139 2.07 11.80 2.71
C GLY A 139 1.78 12.58 4.00
N ILE A 140 0.74 13.37 3.93
CA ILE A 140 0.17 14.16 5.02
C ILE A 140 -1.29 13.82 5.18
N THR A 141 -1.74 13.78 6.42
CA THR A 141 -3.15 13.56 6.76
C THR A 141 -3.66 14.67 7.66
N ASN A 142 -4.96 14.98 7.57
CA ASN A 142 -5.63 15.99 8.38
C ASN A 142 -7.00 15.49 8.81
N SER A 143 -7.24 15.45 10.13
CA SER A 143 -8.54 15.12 10.71
C SER A 143 -9.45 16.34 10.76
N PHE A 144 -10.72 16.19 10.35
CA PHE A 144 -11.75 17.23 10.43
C PHE A 144 -12.80 16.94 11.50
N LEU A 145 -12.52 16.07 12.44
CA LEU A 145 -13.39 15.88 13.61
C LEU A 145 -13.52 17.18 14.39
N LYS A 146 -14.65 17.37 15.07
CA LYS A 146 -14.80 18.47 16.05
C LYS A 146 -13.76 18.29 17.15
N TRP A 147 -13.33 19.38 17.75
CA TRP A 147 -12.44 19.33 18.91
C TRP A 147 -13.17 18.64 20.07
N GLU A 148 -12.49 17.74 20.74
CA GLU A 148 -13.02 17.04 21.92
C GLU A 148 -13.20 18.02 23.07
N TYR A 149 -12.31 19.00 23.17
CA TYR A 149 -12.35 20.07 24.20
C TYR A 149 -12.32 21.44 23.50
N PRO A 150 -13.47 21.95 23.02
CA PRO A 150 -13.52 23.20 22.24
C PRO A 150 -13.08 24.43 23.04
N ASP A 151 -13.26 24.42 24.37
CA ASP A 151 -12.91 25.53 25.26
C ASP A 151 -11.39 25.65 25.53
N ARG A 152 -10.58 24.66 25.09
CA ARG A 152 -9.13 24.73 25.19
C ARG A 152 -8.54 25.42 23.97
N LYS A 153 -7.32 25.94 24.13
CA LYS A 153 -6.53 26.43 22.98
C LYS A 153 -6.14 25.24 22.09
N ASN A 154 -6.85 25.10 20.98
CA ASN A 154 -6.65 24.04 20.01
C ASN A 154 -5.81 24.55 18.84
N TYR A 155 -4.68 23.91 18.57
CA TYR A 155 -3.82 24.24 17.41
C TYR A 155 -4.22 23.42 16.21
N TYR A 156 -4.33 24.04 15.03
CA TYR A 156 -4.64 23.33 13.79
C TYR A 156 -3.65 22.22 13.50
N THR A 157 -2.36 22.45 13.77
CA THR A 157 -1.28 21.48 13.58
C THR A 157 -1.51 20.17 14.35
N SER A 158 -2.24 20.20 15.47
CA SER A 158 -2.59 18.99 16.23
C SER A 158 -3.43 17.97 15.42
N ARG A 159 -4.06 18.41 14.33
CA ARG A 159 -4.86 17.58 13.44
C ARG A 159 -4.04 16.86 12.37
N LEU A 160 -2.77 17.25 12.22
CA LEU A 160 -1.89 16.75 11.17
C LEU A 160 -1.17 15.48 11.60
N GLY A 161 -1.00 14.59 10.65
CA GLY A 161 -0.10 13.46 10.74
C GLY A 161 0.64 13.29 9.42
N TYR A 162 1.78 12.63 9.47
CA TYR A 162 2.66 12.44 8.33
C TYR A 162 3.07 10.98 8.22
N TYR A 163 3.38 10.53 7.02
CA TYR A 163 3.99 9.22 6.83
C TYR A 163 5.00 9.25 5.70
N ASN A 164 6.03 8.42 5.84
CA ASN A 164 7.04 8.18 4.82
C ASN A 164 7.22 6.68 4.69
N GLU A 165 7.16 6.18 3.47
CA GLU A 165 7.20 4.76 3.15
C GLU A 165 8.23 4.52 2.04
N LEU A 166 9.13 3.55 2.23
CA LEU A 166 10.07 3.10 1.23
C LEU A 166 9.65 1.71 0.76
N ILE A 167 9.04 1.63 -0.42
CA ILE A 167 8.59 0.37 -0.99
C ILE A 167 9.74 -0.25 -1.80
N ILE A 168 10.11 -1.47 -1.46
CA ILE A 168 11.08 -2.28 -2.19
C ILE A 168 10.39 -3.57 -2.60
N GLY A 169 10.41 -3.90 -3.90
CA GLY A 169 9.72 -5.11 -4.33
C GLY A 169 10.11 -5.57 -5.71
N ARG A 170 9.68 -6.78 -6.04
CA ARG A 170 10.04 -7.47 -7.26
C ARG A 170 8.85 -8.27 -7.81
N LYS A 171 8.67 -8.21 -9.12
CA LYS A 171 7.89 -9.16 -9.89
C LYS A 171 8.83 -10.32 -10.25
N PHE A 172 8.64 -11.47 -9.61
CA PHE A 172 9.48 -12.66 -9.83
C PHE A 172 9.07 -13.42 -11.09
N SER A 173 7.77 -13.42 -11.39
CA SER A 173 7.19 -14.04 -12.57
C SER A 173 5.92 -13.32 -12.98
N GLU A 174 5.29 -13.74 -14.08
CA GLU A 174 3.97 -13.24 -14.47
C GLU A 174 2.88 -13.55 -13.43
N SER A 175 3.12 -14.56 -12.58
CA SER A 175 2.15 -15.01 -11.58
C SER A 175 2.44 -14.55 -10.16
N PHE A 176 3.67 -14.08 -9.85
CA PHE A 176 4.06 -13.77 -8.48
C PHE A 176 4.85 -12.48 -8.35
N SER A 177 4.37 -11.62 -7.46
CA SER A 177 5.04 -10.38 -7.05
C SER A 177 4.95 -10.20 -5.55
N ILE A 178 6.00 -9.63 -4.96
CA ILE A 178 6.06 -9.29 -3.53
C ILE A 178 6.76 -7.96 -3.33
N GLN A 179 6.39 -7.27 -2.27
CA GLN A 179 7.03 -6.04 -1.80
C GLN A 179 7.13 -6.02 -0.29
N ILE A 180 8.09 -5.28 0.22
CA ILE A 180 8.21 -4.86 1.62
C ILE A 180 8.25 -3.35 1.67
N SER A 181 7.71 -2.77 2.74
CA SER A 181 7.63 -1.31 2.88
C SER A 181 7.90 -0.87 4.31
N PRO A 182 9.17 -0.62 4.69
CA PRO A 182 9.48 0.14 5.89
C PRO A 182 8.75 1.49 5.85
N THR A 183 7.97 1.76 6.91
CA THR A 183 7.10 2.93 7.01
C THR A 183 7.32 3.63 8.35
N HIS A 184 7.52 4.94 8.30
CA HIS A 184 7.53 5.84 9.45
C HIS A 184 6.24 6.66 9.44
N VAL A 185 5.56 6.71 10.58
CA VAL A 185 4.37 7.56 10.80
C VAL A 185 4.64 8.50 11.94
N HIS A 186 4.40 9.79 11.74
CA HIS A 186 4.41 10.82 12.77
C HIS A 186 3.02 11.37 13.03
N ARG A 187 2.64 11.49 14.30
CA ARG A 187 1.36 12.09 14.75
C ARG A 187 1.65 13.29 15.62
N ASN A 188 1.12 14.45 15.26
CA ASN A 188 1.27 15.66 16.07
C ASN A 188 0.50 15.58 17.40
N THR A 189 -0.50 14.72 17.49
CA THR A 189 -1.28 14.49 18.71
C THR A 189 -1.41 12.99 18.99
N VAL A 190 -1.22 12.63 20.25
CA VAL A 190 -1.41 11.29 20.82
C VAL A 190 -2.52 11.33 21.88
N LYS A 191 -3.11 10.19 22.21
CA LYS A 191 -4.23 10.12 23.16
C LYS A 191 -3.76 10.24 24.60
N THR A 192 -2.59 9.70 24.90
CA THR A 192 -2.00 9.72 26.25
C THR A 192 -0.54 10.16 26.18
N SER A 193 -0.01 10.66 27.30
CA SER A 193 1.40 11.08 27.39
C SER A 193 2.40 9.93 27.25
N THR A 194 1.95 8.68 27.35
CA THR A 194 2.77 7.48 27.20
C THR A 194 2.84 6.97 25.76
N GLU A 195 1.92 7.39 24.91
CA GLU A 195 1.95 7.02 23.49
C GLU A 195 3.04 7.76 22.74
N LYS A 196 3.66 7.09 21.78
CA LYS A 196 4.68 7.68 20.92
C LYS A 196 4.06 8.46 19.76
N HIS A 197 4.68 9.59 19.44
CA HIS A 197 4.36 10.38 18.25
C HIS A 197 4.84 9.66 16.97
N ASP A 198 6.00 9.02 17.05
CA ASP A 198 6.67 8.35 15.93
C ASP A 198 6.52 6.83 16.03
N ILE A 199 5.98 6.25 15.00
CA ILE A 199 5.74 4.81 14.88
C ILE A 199 6.46 4.30 13.64
N LEU A 200 7.22 3.20 13.82
CA LEU A 200 7.85 2.47 12.73
C LEU A 200 7.14 1.15 12.50
N ALA A 201 6.90 0.84 11.25
CA ALA A 201 6.24 -0.39 10.83
C ALA A 201 6.91 -0.95 9.57
N ILE A 202 6.67 -2.22 9.27
CA ILE A 202 7.08 -2.88 8.03
C ILE A 202 5.83 -3.46 7.38
N GLY A 203 5.45 -2.91 6.23
CA GLY A 203 4.42 -3.44 5.38
C GLY A 203 4.95 -4.59 4.51
N THR A 204 4.08 -5.52 4.14
CA THR A 204 4.34 -6.60 3.19
C THR A 204 3.14 -6.74 2.27
N GLY A 205 3.37 -6.63 0.97
CA GLY A 205 2.35 -6.83 -0.05
C GLY A 205 2.72 -7.99 -0.97
N ALA A 206 1.80 -8.91 -1.20
CA ALA A 206 1.99 -10.02 -2.14
C ALA A 206 0.83 -10.11 -3.12
N ARG A 207 1.13 -10.53 -4.36
CA ARG A 207 0.15 -10.80 -5.39
C ARG A 207 0.46 -12.12 -6.07
N ILE A 208 -0.56 -13.00 -6.14
CA ILE A 208 -0.52 -14.31 -6.79
C ILE A 208 -1.61 -14.33 -7.86
N LYS A 209 -1.22 -14.31 -9.13
CA LYS A 209 -2.13 -14.37 -10.26
C LYS A 209 -2.65 -15.80 -10.44
N LEU A 210 -3.95 -15.98 -10.41
CA LEU A 210 -4.62 -17.27 -10.61
C LEU A 210 -5.02 -17.46 -12.06
N THR A 211 -5.57 -16.43 -12.70
CA THR A 211 -5.98 -16.42 -14.11
C THR A 211 -5.55 -15.11 -14.76
N ARG A 212 -5.88 -14.93 -16.04
CA ARG A 212 -5.60 -13.67 -16.75
C ARG A 212 -6.27 -12.46 -16.08
N ARG A 213 -7.41 -12.65 -15.41
CA ARG A 213 -8.24 -11.57 -14.82
C ARG A 213 -8.38 -11.63 -13.31
N LEU A 214 -7.88 -12.69 -12.66
CA LEU A 214 -8.04 -12.89 -11.23
C LEU A 214 -6.69 -13.10 -10.55
N ALA A 215 -6.46 -12.39 -9.46
CA ALA A 215 -5.30 -12.59 -8.59
C ALA A 215 -5.72 -12.54 -7.12
N ILE A 216 -5.00 -13.28 -6.27
CA ILE A 216 -5.06 -13.12 -4.81
C ILE A 216 -4.07 -12.03 -4.43
N THR A 217 -4.48 -11.15 -3.52
CA THR A 217 -3.63 -10.12 -2.89
C THR A 217 -3.64 -10.27 -1.38
N ILE A 218 -2.49 -10.06 -0.77
CA ILE A 218 -2.29 -10.06 0.68
C ILE A 218 -1.57 -8.77 1.03
N ASP A 219 -2.03 -8.10 2.08
CA ASP A 219 -1.50 -6.83 2.57
C ASP A 219 -1.42 -6.90 4.10
N TYR A 220 -0.20 -6.90 4.64
CA TYR A 220 0.04 -7.05 6.08
C TYR A 220 1.03 -6.01 6.56
N ILE A 221 0.76 -5.40 7.71
CA ILE A 221 1.67 -4.43 8.32
C ILE A 221 2.02 -4.86 9.73
N TYR A 222 3.31 -4.95 10.01
CA TYR A 222 3.87 -5.27 11.30
C TYR A 222 4.45 -4.01 11.96
N GLN A 223 3.91 -3.59 13.09
CA GLN A 223 4.51 -2.54 13.92
C GLN A 223 5.73 -3.09 14.65
N LEU A 224 6.84 -2.35 14.64
CA LEU A 224 8.05 -2.80 15.31
C LEU A 224 7.85 -2.87 16.84
N PRO A 225 8.55 -3.80 17.53
CA PRO A 225 8.50 -3.88 18.99
C PRO A 225 8.88 -2.57 19.68
N ASN A 226 8.33 -2.34 20.89
CA ASN A 226 8.55 -1.15 21.71
C ASN A 226 8.02 0.18 21.13
N GLN A 227 7.30 0.12 20.00
CA GLN A 227 6.63 1.28 19.40
C GLN A 227 5.12 1.05 19.29
N GLN A 228 4.68 -0.09 19.75
CA GLN A 228 3.29 -0.53 19.68
C GLN A 228 2.42 0.37 20.56
N LEU A 229 1.33 0.80 19.97
CA LEU A 229 0.30 1.59 20.63
C LEU A 229 -0.60 0.68 21.48
N LEU A 230 -1.20 1.23 22.53
CA LEU A 230 -2.20 0.51 23.30
C LEU A 230 -3.44 0.21 22.46
N ASN A 231 -3.87 -1.05 22.49
CA ASN A 231 -5.06 -1.56 21.79
C ASN A 231 -5.01 -1.50 20.26
N VAL A 232 -3.85 -1.23 19.64
CA VAL A 232 -3.70 -1.29 18.18
C VAL A 232 -3.27 -2.69 17.76
N GLN A 233 -3.91 -3.21 16.72
CA GLN A 233 -3.67 -4.52 16.14
C GLN A 233 -2.89 -4.38 14.82
N GLN A 234 -2.21 -5.46 14.41
CA GLN A 234 -1.53 -5.51 13.13
C GLN A 234 -2.56 -5.54 11.99
N PRO A 235 -2.55 -4.58 11.05
CA PRO A 235 -3.45 -4.61 9.90
C PRO A 235 -3.12 -5.79 8.99
N LEU A 236 -4.14 -6.58 8.66
CA LEU A 236 -4.08 -7.65 7.68
C LEU A 236 -5.28 -7.52 6.75
N ALA A 237 -5.03 -7.61 5.46
CA ALA A 237 -6.06 -7.74 4.44
C ALA A 237 -5.74 -8.87 3.48
N ILE A 238 -6.76 -9.62 3.09
CA ILE A 238 -6.68 -10.68 2.10
C ILE A 238 -7.81 -10.45 1.10
N GLY A 239 -7.52 -10.50 -0.19
CA GLY A 239 -8.51 -10.19 -1.20
C GLY A 239 -8.19 -10.72 -2.57
N PHE A 240 -9.07 -10.36 -3.49
CA PHE A 240 -9.01 -10.70 -4.90
C PHE A 240 -9.01 -9.45 -5.75
N ASP A 241 -8.07 -9.37 -6.68
CA ASP A 241 -8.08 -8.40 -7.79
C ASP A 241 -8.80 -9.01 -8.97
N ILE A 242 -9.85 -8.34 -9.44
CA ILE A 242 -10.63 -8.72 -10.62
C ILE A 242 -10.47 -7.64 -11.67
N GLU A 243 -9.89 -7.99 -12.82
CA GLU A 243 -9.64 -7.07 -13.92
C GLU A 243 -10.76 -7.18 -14.96
N THR A 244 -11.44 -6.08 -15.23
CA THR A 244 -12.48 -5.98 -16.25
C THR A 244 -12.18 -4.77 -17.13
N GLY A 245 -11.62 -4.99 -18.33
CA GLY A 245 -11.55 -4.06 -19.45
C GLY A 245 -11.39 -2.55 -19.21
N GLY A 246 -10.70 -2.11 -18.17
CA GLY A 246 -10.52 -0.68 -17.82
C GLY A 246 -10.85 -0.33 -16.36
N HIS A 247 -11.36 -1.30 -15.61
CA HIS A 247 -11.58 -1.18 -14.17
C HIS A 247 -10.82 -2.28 -13.43
N VAL A 248 -10.33 -1.95 -12.24
CA VAL A 248 -9.82 -2.93 -11.28
C VAL A 248 -10.74 -2.92 -10.08
N PHE A 249 -11.35 -4.08 -9.81
CA PHE A 249 -12.13 -4.33 -8.61
C PHE A 249 -11.28 -5.15 -7.66
N GLN A 250 -11.15 -4.69 -6.42
CA GLN A 250 -10.51 -5.44 -5.35
C GLN A 250 -11.58 -5.76 -4.30
N LEU A 251 -11.90 -7.04 -4.14
CA LEU A 251 -12.77 -7.53 -3.05
C LEU A 251 -11.89 -8.08 -1.96
N HIS A 252 -12.13 -7.71 -0.69
CA HIS A 252 -11.22 -8.13 0.37
C HIS A 252 -11.91 -8.18 1.75
N PHE A 253 -11.24 -8.90 2.64
CA PHE A 253 -11.48 -8.89 4.07
C PHE A 253 -10.30 -8.26 4.78
N THR A 254 -10.55 -7.41 5.77
CA THR A 254 -9.53 -6.72 6.55
C THR A 254 -10.02 -6.44 7.97
N ASN A 255 -9.11 -6.40 8.95
CA ASN A 255 -9.43 -5.95 10.31
C ASN A 255 -9.29 -4.42 10.48
N ALA A 256 -9.01 -3.69 9.41
CA ALA A 256 -8.76 -2.26 9.44
C ALA A 256 -9.88 -1.47 8.75
N LEU A 257 -10.42 -0.45 9.41
CA LEU A 257 -11.33 0.54 8.83
C LEU A 257 -10.57 1.71 8.17
N GLY A 258 -9.33 1.94 8.57
CA GLY A 258 -8.45 2.96 7.99
C GLY A 258 -8.12 2.69 6.53
N MET A 259 -8.03 3.75 5.72
CA MET A 259 -7.78 3.67 4.29
C MET A 259 -6.63 4.59 3.83
N ASN A 260 -5.78 5.00 4.78
CA ASN A 260 -4.47 5.63 4.56
C ASN A 260 -3.46 5.09 5.58
N GLU A 261 -2.19 5.25 5.32
CA GLU A 261 -1.09 4.63 6.06
C GLU A 261 -1.05 5.04 7.53
N ARG A 262 -1.34 6.32 7.84
CA ARG A 262 -1.35 6.79 9.23
C ARG A 262 -2.40 6.05 10.05
N ILE A 263 -3.69 6.11 9.66
CA ILE A 263 -4.76 5.44 10.40
C ILE A 263 -4.56 3.93 10.42
N LEU A 264 -4.18 3.36 9.28
CA LEU A 264 -3.95 1.93 9.12
C LEU A 264 -2.94 1.41 10.16
N ILE A 265 -1.81 2.11 10.33
CA ILE A 265 -0.74 1.71 11.24
C ILE A 265 -1.06 2.05 12.70
N THR A 266 -1.71 3.19 12.96
CA THR A 266 -1.81 3.71 14.33
C THR A 266 -3.18 3.56 14.98
N GLU A 267 -4.20 3.10 14.25
CA GLU A 267 -5.58 3.11 14.75
C GLU A 267 -6.39 1.86 14.38
N THR A 268 -5.77 0.82 13.83
CA THR A 268 -6.44 -0.47 13.61
C THR A 268 -6.64 -1.18 14.95
N ASP A 269 -7.87 -1.48 15.31
CA ASP A 269 -8.26 -2.09 16.58
C ASP A 269 -8.93 -3.47 16.42
N GLY A 270 -9.32 -3.83 15.21
CA GLY A 270 -9.98 -5.10 14.90
C GLY A 270 -9.07 -6.31 15.11
N LYS A 271 -9.62 -7.38 15.72
CA LYS A 271 -8.94 -8.64 15.99
C LYS A 271 -9.49 -9.74 15.09
N TRP A 272 -8.65 -10.30 14.19
CA TRP A 272 -9.04 -11.40 13.31
C TRP A 272 -9.63 -12.60 14.06
N ASN A 273 -9.00 -12.99 15.17
CA ASN A 273 -9.44 -14.14 15.98
C ASN A 273 -10.75 -13.92 16.73
N LYS A 274 -11.28 -12.68 16.77
CA LYS A 274 -12.59 -12.36 17.33
C LYS A 274 -13.66 -12.09 16.26
N GLY A 275 -13.28 -12.19 14.98
CA GLY A 275 -14.18 -11.87 13.88
C GLY A 275 -14.39 -10.37 13.66
N ASP A 276 -13.53 -9.49 14.23
CA ASP A 276 -13.55 -8.06 13.95
C ASP A 276 -12.96 -7.82 12.54
N VAL A 277 -13.60 -8.39 11.55
CA VAL A 277 -13.18 -8.39 10.14
C VAL A 277 -14.25 -7.69 9.32
N HIS A 278 -13.81 -6.81 8.45
CA HIS A 278 -14.64 -6.01 7.57
C HIS A 278 -14.54 -6.53 6.15
N PHE A 279 -15.68 -6.79 5.53
CA PHE A 279 -15.72 -6.91 4.08
C PHE A 279 -15.52 -5.53 3.47
N GLY A 280 -14.82 -5.45 2.36
CA GLY A 280 -14.60 -4.21 1.64
C GLY A 280 -14.35 -4.43 0.17
N PHE A 281 -14.45 -3.34 -0.58
CA PHE A 281 -14.06 -3.31 -1.98
C PHE A 281 -13.35 -2.00 -2.32
N ASN A 282 -12.45 -2.06 -3.29
CA ASN A 282 -11.87 -0.90 -3.92
C ASN A 282 -12.22 -0.93 -5.41
N ILE A 283 -12.63 0.21 -5.94
CA ILE A 283 -12.89 0.40 -7.37
C ILE A 283 -11.97 1.51 -7.85
N SER A 284 -11.31 1.28 -8.96
CA SER A 284 -10.42 2.24 -9.62
C SER A 284 -10.82 2.36 -11.09
N ARG A 285 -10.94 3.62 -11.56
CA ARG A 285 -11.19 3.94 -12.95
C ARG A 285 -10.27 5.04 -13.43
N VAL A 286 -9.52 4.75 -14.48
CA VAL A 286 -8.56 5.67 -15.08
C VAL A 286 -9.18 6.47 -16.22
N PHE A 287 -8.80 7.76 -16.29
CA PHE A 287 -9.20 8.70 -17.34
C PHE A 287 -7.94 9.35 -17.92
N SER A 288 -7.75 9.27 -19.23
CA SER A 288 -6.68 10.02 -19.91
C SER A 288 -7.10 11.46 -20.05
N LEU A 289 -6.36 12.38 -19.40
CA LEU A 289 -6.56 13.83 -19.52
C LEU A 289 -5.62 14.44 -20.59
N SER A 290 -4.67 13.66 -21.12
CA SER A 290 -3.83 14.09 -22.24
C SER A 290 -4.62 13.98 -23.53
N THR A 291 -5.08 15.10 -24.04
CA THR A 291 -5.57 15.20 -25.42
C THR A 291 -4.37 15.02 -26.35
N ASN A 292 -4.27 13.87 -27.03
CA ASN A 292 -3.40 13.73 -28.19
C ASN A 292 -3.85 14.77 -29.24
N LYS A 293 -3.19 15.93 -29.30
CA LYS A 293 -3.34 16.90 -30.38
C LYS A 293 -2.59 16.46 -31.65
N ASN A 294 -2.49 15.17 -31.92
CA ASN A 294 -1.97 14.66 -33.19
C ASN A 294 -2.87 13.49 -33.63
N LYS A 295 -3.92 13.82 -34.35
CA LYS A 295 -4.49 13.03 -35.42
C LYS A 295 -4.25 13.77 -36.72
#